data_2c47ab8853f2474fa1b35474c6128823
#
_entry.id   2c47ab8853f2474fa1b35474c6128823
#
_cell.length_a   1.000
_cell.length_b   1.000
_cell.length_c   1.000
_cell.angle_alpha   90.00
_cell.angle_beta   90.00
_cell.angle_gamma   90.00
#
_symmetry.space_group_name_H-M   'P 1'
#
loop_
_entity.id
_entity.type
_entity.pdbx_description
1 polymer ?
#
loop_
_entity_poly.entity_id
_entity_poly.type
_entity_poly.pdbx_seq_one_letter_code
_entity_poly.pdbx_strand_id
1 'polypeptide(L)'
;MLRFRHRCGYGVHSPFAFSLITDVMYEKRAYYAYARLEQEQKRQELAGVEWTGSCKMNRFLFRLVNRIQPSVTVEVGRPSLASHYMQAAKPSASYLFASDLSELFLETGVPVDLLYLNDWKRPEVMEQAFEVCVQRVASTGVFVVHGIGYSKEMKALWKRLQDDERVGITFDWYDVGLLYFDKTKIKQHYIV
;
A
#
# COMPACT_ATOMS: atom_id res chain seq x y z
N MET A 1 23.71 -1.25 4.20
CA MET A 1 24.10 -0.14 5.08
C MET A 1 23.30 1.16 4.91
N LEU A 2 22.55 1.36 3.83
CA LEU A 2 21.73 2.58 3.58
C LEU A 2 20.40 2.62 4.36
N ARG A 3 19.82 1.47 4.75
CA ARG A 3 18.50 1.38 5.42
C ARG A 3 18.43 1.97 6.84
N PHE A 4 19.57 2.29 7.46
CA PHE A 4 19.58 2.93 8.78
C PHE A 4 19.46 4.46 8.72
N ARG A 5 19.59 5.05 7.54
CA ARG A 5 19.74 6.49 7.37
C ARG A 5 18.47 7.29 7.69
N HIS A 6 17.31 6.72 7.43
CA HIS A 6 16.00 7.39 7.62
C HIS A 6 15.07 6.64 8.58
N ARG A 7 15.62 5.68 9.34
CA ARG A 7 14.84 4.90 10.30
C ARG A 7 14.15 5.83 11.31
N CYS A 8 12.85 5.64 11.52
CA CYS A 8 12.04 6.48 12.40
C CYS A 8 12.10 7.99 12.07
N GLY A 9 12.36 8.35 10.81
CA GLY A 9 12.38 9.73 10.36
C GLY A 9 13.72 10.48 10.58
N TYR A 10 14.76 9.81 11.05
CA TYR A 10 16.07 10.46 11.25
C TYR A 10 16.61 11.04 9.94
N GLY A 11 17.00 12.32 9.96
CA GLY A 11 17.55 13.01 8.79
C GLY A 11 16.53 13.31 7.67
N VAL A 12 15.22 13.15 7.94
CA VAL A 12 14.16 13.50 7.00
C VAL A 12 13.73 14.96 7.27
N HIS A 13 13.93 15.84 6.29
CA HIS A 13 13.61 17.26 6.42
C HIS A 13 12.21 17.62 5.90
N SER A 14 11.60 16.76 5.08
CA SER A 14 10.22 16.96 4.62
C SER A 14 9.23 16.69 5.75
N PRO A 15 8.40 17.66 6.18
CA PRO A 15 7.38 17.44 7.20
C PRO A 15 6.38 16.34 6.82
N PHE A 16 6.03 16.26 5.53
CA PHE A 16 5.18 15.22 4.98
C PHE A 16 5.80 13.83 5.15
N ALA A 17 7.05 13.67 4.70
CA ALA A 17 7.74 12.38 4.78
C ALA A 17 8.00 11.98 6.24
N PHE A 18 8.40 12.95 7.08
CA PHE A 18 8.61 12.71 8.51
C PHE A 18 7.33 12.21 9.19
N SER A 19 6.19 12.90 9.01
CA SER A 19 4.93 12.47 9.63
C SER A 19 4.44 11.12 9.11
N LEU A 20 4.62 10.82 7.81
CA LEU A 20 4.27 9.50 7.26
C LEU A 20 5.10 8.39 7.92
N ILE A 21 6.40 8.62 8.05
CA ILE A 21 7.31 7.63 8.67
C ILE A 21 6.95 7.43 10.14
N THR A 22 6.80 8.50 10.92
CA THR A 22 6.58 8.40 12.38
C THR A 22 5.16 7.96 12.73
N ASP A 23 4.16 8.53 12.09
CA ASP A 23 2.76 8.41 12.52
C ASP A 23 2.01 7.28 11.81
N VAL A 24 2.59 6.74 10.71
CA VAL A 24 1.98 5.64 9.94
C VAL A 24 2.88 4.42 9.91
N MET A 25 4.13 4.54 9.43
CA MET A 25 5.00 3.38 9.20
C MET A 25 5.50 2.78 10.53
N TYR A 26 5.98 3.61 11.45
CA TYR A 26 6.54 3.20 12.75
C TYR A 26 5.58 3.37 13.93
N GLU A 27 4.35 3.80 13.70
CA GLU A 27 3.34 3.93 14.75
C GLU A 27 3.06 2.59 15.44
N LYS A 28 3.09 2.59 16.77
CA LYS A 28 2.91 1.40 17.61
C LYS A 28 1.64 1.42 18.45
N ARG A 29 0.90 2.55 18.46
CA ARG A 29 -0.33 2.66 19.25
C ARG A 29 -1.35 1.63 18.80
N ALA A 30 -2.12 1.12 19.75
CA ALA A 30 -3.24 0.26 19.48
C ALA A 30 -4.43 1.10 18.97
N TYR A 31 -5.05 0.66 17.89
CA TYR A 31 -6.28 1.24 17.38
C TYR A 31 -7.48 0.40 17.81
N TYR A 32 -8.61 1.03 17.99
CA TYR A 32 -9.86 0.40 18.46
C TYR A 32 -10.28 -0.85 17.66
N ALA A 33 -9.98 -0.87 16.35
CA ALA A 33 -10.37 -1.96 15.47
C ALA A 33 -9.48 -3.21 15.60
N TYR A 34 -8.24 -3.08 16.10
CA TYR A 34 -7.26 -4.16 16.04
C TYR A 34 -7.70 -5.41 16.80
N ALA A 35 -8.18 -5.26 18.03
CA ALA A 35 -8.59 -6.40 18.84
C ALA A 35 -9.69 -7.23 18.15
N ARG A 36 -10.70 -6.56 17.58
CA ARG A 36 -11.79 -7.22 16.86
C ARG A 36 -11.29 -7.92 15.60
N LEU A 37 -10.47 -7.25 14.79
CA LEU A 37 -9.94 -7.79 13.54
C LEU A 37 -9.02 -9.00 13.77
N GLU A 38 -8.18 -8.95 14.80
CA GLU A 38 -7.29 -10.05 15.16
C GLU A 38 -8.04 -11.23 15.76
N GLN A 39 -9.11 -10.98 16.50
CA GLN A 39 -9.99 -12.06 16.99
C GLN A 39 -10.71 -12.74 15.82
N GLU A 40 -11.20 -11.98 14.85
CA GLU A 40 -11.81 -12.52 13.65
C GLU A 40 -10.81 -13.33 12.81
N GLN A 41 -9.59 -12.82 12.65
CA GLN A 41 -8.50 -13.56 12.00
C GLN A 41 -8.26 -14.92 12.66
N LYS A 42 -8.10 -14.95 13.98
CA LYS A 42 -7.89 -16.21 14.71
C LYS A 42 -9.05 -17.18 14.53
N ARG A 43 -10.27 -16.67 14.52
CA ARG A 43 -11.47 -17.50 14.30
C ARG A 43 -11.45 -18.16 12.92
N GLN A 44 -11.08 -17.43 11.89
CA GLN A 44 -11.01 -17.92 10.52
C GLN A 44 -9.84 -18.90 10.32
N GLU A 45 -8.68 -18.64 10.93
CA GLU A 45 -7.54 -19.54 10.92
C GLU A 45 -7.89 -20.89 11.59
N LEU A 46 -8.62 -20.86 12.72
CA LEU A 46 -9.13 -22.07 13.37
C LEU A 46 -10.16 -22.83 12.53
N ALA A 47 -10.87 -22.14 11.65
CA ALA A 47 -11.78 -22.74 10.67
C ALA A 47 -11.06 -23.25 9.39
N GLY A 48 -9.73 -23.20 9.34
CA GLY A 48 -8.93 -23.71 8.24
C GLY A 48 -8.74 -22.73 7.08
N VAL A 49 -9.05 -21.45 7.28
CA VAL A 49 -8.80 -20.42 6.26
C VAL A 49 -7.35 -19.97 6.35
N GLU A 50 -6.60 -20.17 5.27
CA GLU A 50 -5.23 -19.66 5.15
C GLU A 50 -5.23 -18.26 4.56
N TRP A 51 -4.77 -17.28 5.33
CA TRP A 51 -4.63 -15.91 4.88
C TRP A 51 -3.18 -15.57 4.50
N THR A 52 -3.03 -14.73 3.48
CA THR A 52 -1.72 -14.16 3.13
C THR A 52 -1.51 -12.83 3.83
N GLY A 53 -0.25 -12.51 4.12
CA GLY A 53 0.13 -11.26 4.75
C GLY A 53 0.38 -11.37 6.26
N SER A 54 1.06 -10.40 6.82
CA SER A 54 1.40 -10.33 8.23
C SER A 54 0.49 -9.33 8.97
N CYS A 55 0.25 -9.58 10.25
CA CYS A 55 -0.46 -8.63 11.11
C CYS A 55 0.18 -7.22 11.08
N LYS A 56 1.51 -7.13 10.97
CA LYS A 56 2.24 -5.87 10.83
C LYS A 56 1.82 -5.12 9.56
N MET A 57 1.71 -5.82 8.43
CA MET A 57 1.28 -5.25 7.16
C MET A 57 -0.18 -4.80 7.22
N ASN A 58 -1.05 -5.63 7.75
CA ASN A 58 -2.47 -5.31 7.89
C ASN A 58 -2.69 -4.06 8.78
N ARG A 59 -2.00 -3.98 9.93
CA ARG A 59 -2.03 -2.79 10.80
C ARG A 59 -1.46 -1.55 10.11
N PHE A 60 -0.42 -1.70 9.30
CA PHE A 60 0.11 -0.59 8.51
C PHE A 60 -0.92 -0.08 7.51
N LEU A 61 -1.56 -0.96 6.73
CA LEU A 61 -2.60 -0.57 5.77
C LEU A 61 -3.79 0.12 6.45
N PHE A 62 -4.22 -0.38 7.62
CA PHE A 62 -5.23 0.31 8.44
C PHE A 62 -4.82 1.75 8.74
N ARG A 63 -3.59 1.97 9.24
CA ARG A 63 -3.11 3.31 9.58
C ARG A 63 -2.97 4.20 8.34
N LEU A 64 -2.51 3.63 7.22
CA LEU A 64 -2.39 4.36 5.97
C LEU A 64 -3.76 4.83 5.49
N VAL A 65 -4.76 3.94 5.42
CA VAL A 65 -6.14 4.29 5.06
C VAL A 65 -6.72 5.33 6.01
N ASN A 66 -6.52 5.15 7.33
CA ASN A 66 -6.97 6.12 8.32
C ASN A 66 -6.31 7.50 8.15
N ARG A 67 -5.08 7.57 7.64
CA ARG A 67 -4.36 8.82 7.38
C ARG A 67 -4.81 9.50 6.09
N ILE A 68 -4.96 8.75 5.00
CA ILE A 68 -5.26 9.32 3.67
C ILE A 68 -6.75 9.46 3.38
N GLN A 69 -7.61 8.72 4.10
CA GLN A 69 -9.07 8.77 3.95
C GLN A 69 -9.56 8.60 2.50
N PRO A 70 -9.16 7.51 1.80
CA PRO A 70 -9.49 7.31 0.39
C PRO A 70 -10.99 7.19 0.18
N SER A 71 -11.50 7.69 -0.94
CA SER A 71 -12.88 7.44 -1.39
C SER A 71 -12.97 6.13 -2.16
N VAL A 72 -11.94 5.83 -2.96
CA VAL A 72 -11.84 4.61 -3.77
C VAL A 72 -10.55 3.87 -3.44
N THR A 73 -10.70 2.63 -3.00
CA THR A 73 -9.60 1.71 -2.70
C THR A 73 -9.68 0.51 -3.65
N VAL A 74 -8.57 0.21 -4.30
CA VAL A 74 -8.42 -0.95 -5.19
C VAL A 74 -7.35 -1.87 -4.60
N GLU A 75 -7.65 -3.15 -4.48
CA GLU A 75 -6.68 -4.20 -4.14
C GLU A 75 -6.57 -5.17 -5.31
N VAL A 76 -5.35 -5.41 -5.79
CA VAL A 76 -5.08 -6.38 -6.86
C VAL A 76 -4.07 -7.41 -6.38
N GLY A 77 -4.47 -8.69 -6.50
CA GLY A 77 -3.60 -9.81 -6.22
C GLY A 77 -4.23 -10.90 -5.36
N ARG A 78 -3.49 -11.42 -4.39
CA ARG A 78 -3.89 -12.58 -3.61
C ARG A 78 -4.87 -12.18 -2.50
N PRO A 79 -5.96 -12.96 -2.28
CA PRO A 79 -6.85 -12.73 -1.16
C PRO A 79 -6.08 -12.64 0.15
N SER A 80 -6.37 -11.62 0.93
CA SER A 80 -5.68 -11.35 2.19
C SER A 80 -6.61 -10.69 3.21
N LEU A 81 -6.22 -10.71 4.48
CA LEU A 81 -6.94 -9.96 5.51
C LEU A 81 -6.76 -8.43 5.40
N ALA A 82 -5.87 -7.97 4.54
CA ALA A 82 -5.65 -6.55 4.31
C ALA A 82 -6.95 -5.81 3.99
N SER A 83 -7.82 -6.42 3.18
CA SER A 83 -9.15 -5.90 2.83
C SER A 83 -9.99 -5.53 4.06
N HIS A 84 -10.05 -6.42 5.06
CA HIS A 84 -10.81 -6.19 6.30
C HIS A 84 -10.24 -5.02 7.11
N TYR A 85 -8.90 -4.88 7.15
CA TYR A 85 -8.25 -3.78 7.84
C TYR A 85 -8.45 -2.45 7.13
N MET A 86 -8.35 -2.42 5.79
CA MET A 86 -8.57 -1.20 5.01
C MET A 86 -10.02 -0.74 5.11
N GLN A 87 -10.99 -1.65 4.97
CA GLN A 87 -12.41 -1.33 5.11
C GLN A 87 -12.78 -0.91 6.53
N ALA A 88 -12.19 -1.52 7.56
CA ALA A 88 -12.42 -1.11 8.94
C ALA A 88 -11.89 0.30 9.26
N ALA A 89 -10.81 0.74 8.58
CA ALA A 89 -10.27 2.08 8.74
C ALA A 89 -11.16 3.16 8.09
N LYS A 90 -11.84 2.84 6.98
CA LYS A 90 -12.81 3.74 6.32
C LYS A 90 -13.96 2.94 5.70
N PRO A 91 -15.01 2.63 6.48
CA PRO A 91 -16.15 1.82 6.00
C PRO A 91 -16.95 2.47 4.86
N SER A 92 -16.88 3.80 4.71
CA SER A 92 -17.59 4.54 3.66
C SER A 92 -16.85 4.57 2.32
N ALA A 93 -15.62 4.04 2.23
CA ALA A 93 -14.88 3.97 0.99
C ALA A 93 -15.47 2.91 0.05
N SER A 94 -15.49 3.19 -1.25
CA SER A 94 -15.69 2.16 -2.27
C SER A 94 -14.46 1.26 -2.31
N TYR A 95 -14.68 -0.06 -2.25
CA TYR A 95 -13.61 -1.04 -2.22
C TYR A 95 -13.78 -2.06 -3.35
N LEU A 96 -12.77 -2.17 -4.20
CA LEU A 96 -12.70 -3.15 -5.27
C LEU A 96 -11.53 -4.11 -4.99
N PHE A 97 -11.81 -5.41 -5.01
CA PHE A 97 -10.81 -6.46 -5.03
C PHE A 97 -10.82 -7.16 -6.40
N ALA A 98 -9.64 -7.40 -6.95
CA ALA A 98 -9.44 -8.17 -8.16
C ALA A 98 -8.29 -9.17 -7.96
N SER A 99 -8.56 -10.45 -8.17
CA SER A 99 -7.52 -11.50 -8.12
C SER A 99 -6.72 -11.56 -9.43
N ASP A 100 -7.29 -11.00 -10.50
CA ASP A 100 -6.70 -10.92 -11.83
C ASP A 100 -7.19 -9.65 -12.54
N LEU A 101 -6.51 -9.25 -13.61
CA LEU A 101 -6.85 -8.05 -14.39
C LEU A 101 -8.24 -8.14 -15.06
N SER A 102 -8.70 -9.33 -15.38
CA SER A 102 -10.04 -9.56 -15.93
C SER A 102 -11.17 -9.17 -14.98
N GLU A 103 -10.87 -9.09 -13.68
CA GLU A 103 -11.81 -8.67 -12.63
C GLU A 103 -11.65 -7.18 -12.27
N LEU A 104 -10.65 -6.50 -12.83
CA LEU A 104 -10.36 -5.09 -12.53
C LEU A 104 -11.28 -4.16 -13.33
N PHE A 105 -12.53 -4.05 -12.89
CA PHE A 105 -13.51 -3.15 -13.48
C PHE A 105 -13.56 -1.82 -12.72
N LEU A 106 -12.97 -0.79 -13.33
CA LEU A 106 -13.03 0.57 -12.79
C LEU A 106 -14.10 1.38 -13.53
N GLU A 107 -14.99 2.00 -12.80
CA GLU A 107 -16.00 2.90 -13.37
C GLU A 107 -15.34 4.09 -14.05
N THR A 108 -15.88 4.50 -15.22
CA THR A 108 -15.32 5.63 -15.98
C THR A 108 -15.41 6.92 -15.18
N GLY A 109 -14.31 7.67 -15.13
CA GLY A 109 -14.26 8.97 -14.43
C GLY A 109 -14.08 8.90 -12.92
N VAL A 110 -14.06 7.71 -12.33
CA VAL A 110 -13.82 7.55 -10.88
C VAL A 110 -12.31 7.45 -10.64
N PRO A 111 -11.73 8.37 -9.83
CA PRO A 111 -10.30 8.34 -9.52
C PRO A 111 -9.98 7.22 -8.52
N VAL A 112 -8.75 6.68 -8.60
CA VAL A 112 -8.20 5.73 -7.63
C VAL A 112 -7.39 6.50 -6.60
N ASP A 113 -7.82 6.47 -5.33
CA ASP A 113 -7.11 7.13 -4.23
C ASP A 113 -6.07 6.22 -3.57
N LEU A 114 -6.38 4.93 -3.47
CA LEU A 114 -5.48 3.92 -2.93
C LEU A 114 -5.48 2.68 -3.82
N LEU A 115 -4.29 2.27 -4.26
CA LEU A 115 -4.06 0.96 -4.88
C LEU A 115 -3.16 0.13 -3.97
N TYR A 116 -3.55 -1.10 -3.68
CA TYR A 116 -2.71 -2.08 -3.00
C TYR A 116 -2.42 -3.27 -3.92
N LEU A 117 -1.15 -3.44 -4.29
CA LEU A 117 -0.65 -4.53 -5.12
C LEU A 117 0.03 -5.57 -4.21
N ASN A 118 -0.50 -6.80 -4.18
CA ASN A 118 -0.04 -7.82 -3.24
C ASN A 118 0.27 -9.20 -3.86
N ASP A 119 0.48 -9.28 -5.17
CA ASP A 119 0.85 -10.52 -5.84
C ASP A 119 2.32 -10.56 -6.31
N TRP A 120 3.22 -10.52 -5.36
CA TRP A 120 4.67 -10.54 -5.63
C TRP A 120 5.19 -11.79 -6.37
N LYS A 121 4.32 -12.82 -6.56
CA LYS A 121 4.64 -13.99 -7.39
C LYS A 121 4.35 -13.77 -8.86
N ARG A 122 3.50 -12.78 -9.19
CA ARG A 122 3.16 -12.39 -10.55
C ARG A 122 3.43 -10.89 -10.76
N PRO A 123 4.71 -10.46 -10.83
CA PRO A 123 5.07 -9.05 -10.98
C PRO A 123 4.46 -8.42 -12.23
N GLU A 124 4.26 -9.20 -13.31
CA GLU A 124 3.63 -8.77 -14.54
C GLU A 124 2.16 -8.33 -14.34
N VAL A 125 1.41 -9.04 -13.50
CA VAL A 125 0.03 -8.65 -13.15
C VAL A 125 0.02 -7.35 -12.34
N MET A 126 0.97 -7.22 -11.40
CA MET A 126 1.11 -6.00 -10.60
C MET A 126 1.48 -4.79 -11.47
N GLU A 127 2.38 -4.97 -12.46
CA GLU A 127 2.77 -3.92 -13.39
C GLU A 127 1.59 -3.47 -14.28
N GLN A 128 0.84 -4.41 -14.83
CA GLN A 128 -0.34 -4.12 -15.64
C GLN A 128 -1.45 -3.45 -14.81
N ALA A 129 -1.68 -3.90 -13.58
CA ALA A 129 -2.62 -3.25 -12.67
C ALA A 129 -2.20 -1.81 -12.32
N PHE A 130 -0.90 -1.58 -12.11
CA PHE A 130 -0.35 -0.24 -11.94
C PHE A 130 -0.66 0.63 -13.17
N GLU A 131 -0.39 0.14 -14.39
CA GLU A 131 -0.63 0.89 -15.63
C GLU A 131 -2.11 1.25 -15.84
N VAL A 132 -3.02 0.36 -15.49
CA VAL A 132 -4.47 0.64 -15.54
C VAL A 132 -4.87 1.70 -14.52
N CYS A 133 -4.42 1.56 -13.27
CA CYS A 133 -4.84 2.42 -12.17
C CYS A 133 -4.17 3.80 -12.20
N VAL A 134 -2.92 3.91 -12.67
CA VAL A 134 -2.19 5.17 -12.68
C VAL A 134 -2.78 6.20 -13.66
N GLN A 135 -3.48 5.74 -14.71
CA GLN A 135 -4.22 6.62 -15.62
C GLN A 135 -5.39 7.37 -14.93
N ARG A 136 -5.79 6.90 -13.76
CA ARG A 136 -6.93 7.40 -12.99
C ARG A 136 -6.55 7.76 -11.56
N VAL A 137 -5.26 7.87 -11.27
CA VAL A 137 -4.80 8.18 -9.92
C VAL A 137 -5.25 9.59 -9.51
N ALA A 138 -5.79 9.71 -8.31
CA ALA A 138 -6.06 11.01 -7.70
C ALA A 138 -4.75 11.77 -7.44
N SER A 139 -4.78 13.09 -7.48
CA SER A 139 -3.57 13.92 -7.21
C SER A 139 -2.94 13.65 -5.84
N THR A 140 -3.75 13.21 -4.88
CA THR A 140 -3.32 12.78 -3.55
C THR A 140 -3.24 11.26 -3.41
N GLY A 141 -3.35 10.52 -4.52
CA GLY A 141 -3.38 9.07 -4.53
C GLY A 141 -2.10 8.44 -4.02
N VAL A 142 -2.24 7.24 -3.47
CA VAL A 142 -1.14 6.46 -2.91
C VAL A 142 -1.23 5.03 -3.42
N PHE A 143 -0.16 4.53 -4.02
CA PHE A 143 -0.07 3.14 -4.41
C PHE A 143 0.92 2.41 -3.49
N VAL A 144 0.51 1.24 -3.02
CA VAL A 144 1.29 0.38 -2.14
C VAL A 144 1.66 -0.88 -2.89
N VAL A 145 2.94 -1.17 -2.96
CA VAL A 145 3.49 -2.35 -3.63
C VAL A 145 4.10 -3.27 -2.58
N HIS A 146 3.51 -4.43 -2.36
CA HIS A 146 4.01 -5.42 -1.41
C HIS A 146 4.99 -6.38 -2.10
N GLY A 147 6.00 -6.82 -1.37
CA GLY A 147 6.98 -7.81 -1.86
C GLY A 147 8.06 -7.21 -2.76
N ILE A 148 8.37 -5.92 -2.66
CA ILE A 148 9.39 -5.25 -3.51
C ILE A 148 10.78 -5.89 -3.42
N GLY A 149 11.07 -6.58 -2.34
CA GLY A 149 12.34 -7.29 -2.11
C GLY A 149 12.30 -8.79 -2.45
N TYR A 150 11.14 -9.34 -2.80
CA TYR A 150 10.89 -10.78 -2.86
C TYR A 150 11.75 -11.54 -3.89
N SER A 151 11.87 -11.02 -5.10
CA SER A 151 12.61 -11.64 -6.20
C SER A 151 13.41 -10.60 -6.99
N LYS A 152 14.21 -11.06 -7.97
CA LYS A 152 14.91 -10.17 -8.89
C LYS A 152 13.92 -9.39 -9.76
N GLU A 153 12.88 -10.06 -10.21
CA GLU A 153 11.81 -9.49 -11.04
C GLU A 153 11.04 -8.40 -10.28
N MET A 154 10.69 -8.66 -9.00
CA MET A 154 10.05 -7.66 -8.14
C MET A 154 10.94 -6.46 -7.86
N LYS A 155 12.24 -6.65 -7.65
CA LYS A 155 13.20 -5.54 -7.50
C LYS A 155 13.30 -4.72 -8.78
N ALA A 156 13.30 -5.37 -9.94
CA ALA A 156 13.30 -4.70 -11.24
C ALA A 156 12.00 -3.94 -11.47
N LEU A 157 10.85 -4.53 -11.16
CA LEU A 157 9.56 -3.84 -11.19
C LEU A 157 9.56 -2.62 -10.29
N TRP A 158 9.95 -2.77 -9.01
CA TRP A 158 10.02 -1.65 -8.06
C TRP A 158 10.87 -0.50 -8.59
N LYS A 159 12.02 -0.81 -9.20
CA LYS A 159 12.88 0.22 -9.80
C LYS A 159 12.18 0.96 -10.95
N ARG A 160 11.49 0.22 -11.86
CA ARG A 160 10.74 0.86 -12.95
C ARG A 160 9.63 1.77 -12.42
N LEU A 161 8.88 1.31 -11.40
CA LEU A 161 7.83 2.13 -10.78
C LEU A 161 8.37 3.39 -10.09
N GLN A 162 9.54 3.32 -9.46
CA GLN A 162 10.20 4.50 -8.88
C GLN A 162 10.64 5.51 -9.94
N ASP A 163 11.14 5.01 -11.09
CA ASP A 163 11.64 5.85 -12.18
C ASP A 163 10.52 6.45 -13.04
N ASP A 164 9.28 5.94 -12.93
CA ASP A 164 8.12 6.43 -13.68
C ASP A 164 7.92 7.94 -13.47
N GLU A 165 7.73 8.68 -14.57
CA GLU A 165 7.58 10.13 -14.55
C GLU A 165 6.29 10.60 -13.84
N ARG A 166 5.27 9.73 -13.79
CA ARG A 166 4.01 10.00 -13.11
C ARG A 166 4.16 9.96 -11.59
N VAL A 167 5.17 9.25 -11.08
CA VAL A 167 5.45 9.10 -9.66
C VAL A 167 6.28 10.26 -9.12
N GLY A 168 5.88 10.81 -8.00
CA GLY A 168 6.58 11.89 -7.28
C GLY A 168 7.48 11.36 -6.15
N ILE A 169 6.91 11.17 -4.97
CA ILE A 169 7.66 10.70 -3.80
C ILE A 169 7.49 9.19 -3.64
N THR A 170 8.58 8.49 -3.32
CA THR A 170 8.54 7.07 -3.02
C THR A 170 9.18 6.73 -1.69
N PHE A 171 8.68 5.67 -1.04
CA PHE A 171 9.28 5.11 0.17
C PHE A 171 9.57 3.63 -0.04
N ASP A 172 10.82 3.23 0.13
CA ASP A 172 11.27 1.83 0.22
C ASP A 172 11.35 1.48 1.71
N TRP A 173 10.39 0.68 2.18
CA TRP A 173 10.31 0.24 3.56
C TRP A 173 10.37 -1.28 3.65
N TYR A 174 11.58 -1.83 3.63
CA TYR A 174 11.88 -3.26 3.64
C TYR A 174 11.24 -4.02 2.47
N ASP A 175 10.02 -4.50 2.65
CA ASP A 175 9.27 -5.33 1.73
C ASP A 175 8.07 -4.61 1.12
N VAL A 176 7.91 -3.35 1.46
CA VAL A 176 6.79 -2.51 1.03
C VAL A 176 7.30 -1.24 0.37
N GLY A 177 6.83 -0.97 -0.83
CA GLY A 177 7.02 0.28 -1.54
C GLY A 177 5.77 1.14 -1.49
N LEU A 178 5.94 2.46 -1.31
CA LEU A 178 4.85 3.43 -1.47
C LEU A 178 5.19 4.40 -2.59
N LEU A 179 4.19 4.71 -3.40
CA LEU A 179 4.26 5.65 -4.52
C LEU A 179 3.21 6.75 -4.29
N TYR A 180 3.65 8.00 -4.29
CA TYR A 180 2.82 9.19 -4.20
C TYR A 180 2.86 9.98 -5.49
N PHE A 181 1.72 10.53 -5.91
CA PHE A 181 1.52 11.18 -7.22
C PHE A 181 1.39 12.70 -7.14
N ASP A 182 1.58 13.29 -5.98
CA ASP A 182 1.52 14.74 -5.77
C ASP A 182 2.66 15.46 -6.52
N LYS A 183 2.32 16.06 -7.65
CA LYS A 183 3.25 16.80 -8.54
C LYS A 183 3.67 18.16 -7.97
N THR A 184 3.06 18.63 -6.91
CA THR A 184 3.49 19.88 -6.24
C THR A 184 4.78 19.69 -5.42
N LYS A 185 5.17 18.43 -5.18
CA LYS A 185 6.36 18.06 -4.44
C LYS A 185 7.50 17.63 -5.37
N ILE A 186 8.71 17.92 -4.96
CA ILE A 186 9.92 17.47 -5.68
C ILE A 186 9.99 15.94 -5.62
N LYS A 187 10.29 15.31 -6.77
CA LYS A 187 10.51 13.85 -6.86
C LYS A 187 11.62 13.43 -5.92
N GLN A 188 11.35 12.49 -5.04
CA GLN A 188 12.28 12.07 -3.98
C GLN A 188 12.07 10.61 -3.60
N HIS A 189 13.17 9.90 -3.32
CA HIS A 189 13.17 8.51 -2.88
C HIS A 189 13.68 8.41 -1.44
N TYR A 190 12.85 7.86 -0.56
CA TYR A 190 13.22 7.59 0.82
C TYR A 190 13.43 6.09 1.03
N ILE A 191 14.57 5.71 1.61
CA ILE A 191 14.84 4.34 2.09
C ILE A 191 14.73 4.39 3.61
N VAL A 192 13.76 3.66 4.19
CA VAL A 192 13.32 3.79 5.58
C VAL A 192 13.61 2.52 6.40
#